data_e36212b3ad8f131a31846490a1597df7
#
_entry.id   e36212b3ad8f131a31846490a1597df7
#
_cell.length_a   1.000
_cell.length_b   1.000
_cell.length_c   1.000
_cell.angle_alpha   90.00
_cell.angle_beta   90.00
_cell.angle_gamma   90.00
#
_symmetry.space_group_name_H-M   'P 1'
#
loop_
_entity.id
_entity.type
_entity.pdbx_description
1 polymer ?
#
loop_
_entity_poly.entity_id
_entity_poly.type
_entity_poly.pdbx_seq_one_letter_code
_entity_poly.pdbx_strand_id
1 'polypeptide(L)' 'MKPEEFKKWRKSLGLSQKNAAEMLXLKIRIIQYYEKGKKGKKTINIPKYIQLACLALEIQNKINKI' A
#
# COMPACT_ATOMS: atom_id res chain seq x y z
N MET A 1 1.37 6.78 -7.82
CA MET A 1 0.69 6.76 -6.52
C MET A 1 1.53 7.51 -5.52
N LYS A 2 0.92 8.45 -4.82
CA LYS A 2 1.63 9.25 -3.83
C LYS A 2 1.61 8.55 -2.47
N PRO A 3 2.57 8.88 -1.58
CA PRO A 3 2.61 8.25 -0.26
C PRO A 3 1.30 8.38 0.53
N GLU A 4 0.69 9.55 0.50
CA GLU A 4 -0.57 9.74 1.22
C GLU A 4 -1.71 8.94 0.60
N GLU A 5 -1.67 8.72 -0.71
CA GLU A 5 -2.67 7.89 -1.38
C GLU A 5 -2.54 6.43 -0.95
N PHE A 6 -1.30 5.96 -0.81
CA PHE A 6 -1.05 4.60 -0.36
C PHE A 6 -1.54 4.39 1.07
N LYS A 7 -1.25 5.34 1.94
CA LYS A 7 -1.68 5.27 3.33
C LYS A 7 -3.21 5.30 3.42
N LYS A 8 -3.83 6.14 2.61
CA LYS A 8 -5.29 6.24 2.57
C LYS A 8 -5.92 4.92 2.11
N TRP A 9 -5.33 4.31 1.08
CA TRP A 9 -5.78 3.01 0.60
C TRP A 9 -5.72 1.97 1.71
N ARG A 10 -4.59 1.92 2.41
CA ARG A 10 -4.40 0.95 3.47
C ARG A 10 -5.45 1.12 4.58
N LYS A 11 -5.64 2.36 5.01
CA LYS A 11 -6.58 2.63 6.08
C LYS A 11 -8.02 2.39 5.66
N SER A 12 -8.34 2.66 4.41
CA SER A 12 -9.70 2.45 3.92
C SER A 12 -10.08 0.97 3.93
N LEU A 13 -9.10 0.09 3.82
CA LEU A 13 -9.33 -1.35 3.89
C LEU A 13 -9.18 -1.89 5.31
N GLY A 14 -8.90 -1.03 6.27
CA GLY A 14 -8.74 -1.46 7.67
C GLY A 14 -7.49 -2.28 7.90
N LEU A 15 -6.46 -2.07 7.12
CA LEU A 15 -5.24 -2.88 7.20
C LEU A 15 -4.20 -2.19 8.06
N SER A 16 -3.53 -2.97 8.92
CA SER A 16 -2.31 -2.52 9.56
C SER A 16 -1.19 -2.53 8.52
N GLN A 17 -0.05 -1.92 8.85
CA GLN A 17 1.09 -1.98 7.95
C GLN A 17 1.54 -3.42 7.74
N LYS A 18 1.49 -4.22 8.81
CA LYS A 18 1.87 -5.63 8.70
C LYS A 18 0.92 -6.39 7.77
N ASN A 19 -0.38 -6.16 7.92
CA ASN A 19 -1.34 -6.85 7.06
C ASN A 19 -1.22 -6.42 5.62
N ALA A 20 -0.99 -5.13 5.38
CA ALA A 20 -0.79 -4.65 4.01
C ALA A 20 0.45 -5.29 3.40
N ALA A 21 1.51 -5.41 4.18
CA ALA A 21 2.75 -6.04 3.69
C ALA A 21 2.48 -7.48 3.30
N GLU A 22 1.74 -8.20 4.12
CA GLU A 22 1.41 -9.59 3.82
C GLU A 22 0.56 -9.72 2.56
N MET A 23 -0.39 -8.82 2.39
CA MET A 23 -1.26 -8.88 1.23
C MET A 23 -0.55 -8.51 -0.06
N LEU A 24 0.49 -7.70 0.02
CA LEU A 24 1.23 -7.27 -1.15
C LEU A 24 2.53 -8.04 -1.38
N UNK A 25 2.82 -8.77 -0.25
CA UNK A 25 3.86 -9.48 -0.34
C UNK A 25 5.02 -8.77 -0.28
N LEU A 26 5.09 -7.96 0.48
CA LEU A 26 6.22 -7.07 0.74
C LEU A 26 6.65 -7.19 2.18
N LYS A 27 7.85 -6.72 2.47
CA LYS A 27 8.29 -6.59 3.86
C LYS A 27 7.65 -5.33 4.44
N ILE A 28 7.38 -5.34 5.75
CA ILE A 28 6.75 -4.20 6.41
C ILE A 28 7.58 -2.93 6.25
N ARG A 29 8.90 -3.07 6.21
CA ARG A 29 9.81 -1.95 6.01
C ARG A 29 9.51 -1.21 4.70
N ILE A 30 9.17 -1.96 3.65
CA ILE A 30 8.85 -1.36 2.35
C ILE A 30 7.56 -0.55 2.46
N ILE A 31 6.58 -1.06 3.19
CA ILE A 31 5.34 -0.32 3.40
C ILE A 31 5.64 1.01 4.07
N GLN A 32 6.51 1.00 5.06
CA GLN A 32 6.87 2.22 5.78
C GLN A 32 7.55 3.22 4.87
N TYR A 33 8.45 2.73 3.99
CA TYR A 33 9.11 3.61 3.02
C TYR A 33 8.09 4.23 2.06
N TYR A 34 7.12 3.43 1.61
CA TYR A 34 6.10 3.94 0.69
C TYR A 34 5.28 5.04 1.35
N GLU A 35 4.90 4.86 2.61
CA GLU A 35 4.07 5.85 3.30
C GLU A 35 4.85 7.10 3.68
N LYS A 36 6.16 6.96 3.85
CA LYS A 36 7.02 8.09 4.15
C LYS A 36 7.43 8.83 2.89
N GLY A 37 7.54 8.11 1.79
CA GLY A 37 7.97 8.66 0.51
C GLY A 37 9.47 8.74 0.38
N LYS A 38 10.20 8.19 1.33
CA LYS A 38 11.66 8.24 1.28
C LYS A 38 12.28 7.18 2.17
N LYS A 39 13.51 6.86 1.86
CA LYS A 39 14.35 6.00 2.65
C LYS A 39 15.63 6.78 2.95
N GLY A 40 15.74 7.28 4.19
CA GLY A 40 16.82 8.20 4.48
C GLY A 40 16.68 9.46 3.66
N LYS A 41 17.68 9.76 2.85
CA LYS A 41 17.66 10.93 1.98
C LYS A 41 17.15 10.62 0.58
N LYS A 42 16.91 9.35 0.26
CA LYS A 42 16.47 8.96 -1.07
C LYS A 42 14.96 9.03 -1.17
N THR A 43 14.47 9.58 -2.27
CA THR A 43 13.05 9.57 -2.59
C THR A 43 12.67 8.17 -3.03
N ILE A 44 11.59 7.64 -2.48
CA ILE A 44 11.08 6.32 -2.84
C ILE A 44 9.77 6.52 -3.60
N ASN A 45 9.74 5.99 -4.81
CA ASN A 45 8.52 6.02 -5.63
C ASN A 45 7.82 4.68 -5.56
N ILE A 46 6.52 4.71 -5.43
CA ILE A 46 5.73 3.49 -5.40
C ILE A 46 5.59 2.98 -6.84
N PRO A 47 6.06 1.75 -7.12
CA PRO A 47 5.99 1.24 -8.49
C PRO A 47 4.56 1.14 -9.00
N LYS A 48 4.41 1.24 -10.31
CA LYS A 48 3.10 1.14 -10.93
C LYS A 48 2.42 -0.19 -10.61
N TYR A 49 3.19 -1.28 -10.60
CA TYR A 49 2.58 -2.58 -10.34
C TYR A 49 2.03 -2.68 -8.92
N ILE A 50 2.60 -1.94 -7.98
CA ILE A 50 2.06 -1.90 -6.61
C ILE A 50 0.74 -1.13 -6.61
N GLN A 51 0.69 -0.04 -7.38
CA GLN A 51 -0.54 0.72 -7.50
C GLN A 51 -1.66 -0.15 -8.08
N LEU A 52 -1.34 -0.94 -9.09
CA LEU A 52 -2.30 -1.84 -9.70
C LEU A 52 -2.74 -2.93 -8.72
N ALA A 53 -1.81 -3.44 -7.91
CA ALA A 53 -2.16 -4.43 -6.90
C ALA A 53 -3.08 -3.84 -5.85
N CYS A 54 -2.83 -2.61 -5.43
CA CYS A 54 -3.68 -1.92 -4.47
C CYS A 54 -5.09 -1.76 -5.02
N LEU A 55 -5.19 -1.40 -6.30
CA LEU A 55 -6.48 -1.25 -6.94
C LEU A 55 -7.23 -2.57 -7.00
N ALA A 56 -6.53 -3.65 -7.34
CA ALA A 56 -7.13 -4.96 -7.41
C ALA A 56 -7.66 -5.41 -6.05
N LEU A 57 -6.90 -5.16 -4.99
CA LEU A 57 -7.34 -5.53 -3.65
C LEU A 57 -8.53 -4.69 -3.21
N GLU A 58 -8.57 -3.44 -3.61
CA GLU A 58 -9.69 -2.56 -3.30
C GLU A 58 -10.96 -3.06 -3.96
N ILE A 59 -10.87 -3.46 -5.22
CA ILE A 59 -12.02 -4.00 -5.95
C ILE A 59 -12.48 -5.30 -5.32
N GLN A 60 -11.54 -6.18 -4.98
CA GLN A 60 -11.86 -7.45 -4.36
C GLN A 60 -12.57 -7.25 -3.02
N ASN A 61 -12.13 -6.26 -2.25
CA ASN A 61 -12.75 -5.96 -0.97
C ASN A 61 -14.20 -5.51 -1.15
N LYS A 62 -14.46 -4.71 -2.17
CA LYS A 62 -15.83 -4.25 -2.45
C LYS A 62 -16.73 -5.42 -2.84
N ILE A 63 -16.22 -6.33 -3.65
CA ILE A 63 -16.98 -7.51 -4.08
C ILE A 63 -17.30 -8.38 -2.88
N ASN A 64 -16.35 -8.57 -1.97
CA ASN A 64 -16.54 -9.42 -0.81
C ASN A 64 -17.55 -8.85 0.18
N LYS A 65 -17.84 -7.57 0.10
CA LYS A 65 -18.80 -6.95 1.00
C LYS A 65 -20.24 -7.02 0.49
N ILE A 66 -20.42 -7.46 -0.73
CA ILE A 66 -21.77 -7.62 -1.31
C ILE A 66 -22.37 -9.00 -0.93
#